data_07120adb1a39e365b3eb4fc90aca24a1
#
_entry.id   07120adb1a39e365b3eb4fc90aca24a1
#
_cell.length_a   1.000
_cell.length_b   1.000
_cell.length_c   1.000
_cell.angle_alpha   90.00
_cell.angle_beta   90.00
_cell.angle_gamma   90.00
#
_symmetry.space_group_name_H-M   'P 1'
#
loop_
_entity.id
_entity.type
_entity.pdbx_description
1 polymer ?
#
loop_
_entity_poly.entity_id
_entity_poly.type
_entity_poly.pdbx_seq_one_letter_code
_entity_poly.pdbx_strand_id
1 'polypeptide(L)'
;MQLVRGLHNLRPQHRGCVATIGNFDGVHRGHQAILARLRERAAELGVPSCVVLFEPQPREYFDPEGAPARLSRLRDKLALLAAEGVDRVLCLTFNPRLRELSAAEFVQRALIDGLGVLHLEVGDDFRFGCDRAGDFAFLAEAAQREGFSVEAAKTVEIDGQRVSSTRVRAALASGDFAGAERMLGRPFRIVGRVLHGQKLGRQLNAPTANVQLKRKRVPLIGVYPVSYTH
;
A
#
# COMPACT_ATOMS: atom_id res chain seq x y z
N MET A 1 -2.45 -12.32 9.72
CA MET A 1 -2.65 -11.80 8.34
C MET A 1 -2.21 -12.82 7.30
N GLN A 2 -3.09 -13.18 6.37
CA GLN A 2 -2.83 -14.10 5.25
C GLN A 2 -2.41 -13.32 4.00
N LEU A 3 -1.36 -13.76 3.30
CA LEU A 3 -0.95 -13.21 2.00
C LEU A 3 -1.33 -14.16 0.86
N VAL A 4 -2.18 -13.70 -0.05
CA VAL A 4 -2.52 -14.41 -1.30
C VAL A 4 -1.83 -13.68 -2.46
N ARG A 5 -1.08 -14.40 -3.30
CA ARG A 5 -0.36 -13.83 -4.44
C ARG A 5 -1.03 -14.22 -5.74
N GLY A 6 -1.52 -13.21 -6.48
CA GLY A 6 -2.17 -13.40 -7.78
C GLY A 6 -3.59 -13.99 -7.69
N LEU A 7 -4.40 -13.71 -8.69
CA LEU A 7 -5.80 -14.19 -8.76
C LEU A 7 -5.89 -15.72 -8.81
N HIS A 8 -4.94 -16.39 -9.44
CA HIS A 8 -4.91 -17.85 -9.59
C HIS A 8 -4.75 -18.62 -8.28
N ASN A 9 -4.34 -17.95 -7.19
CA ASN A 9 -4.23 -18.53 -5.86
C ASN A 9 -5.44 -18.25 -4.96
N LEU A 10 -6.46 -17.55 -5.46
CA LEU A 10 -7.72 -17.43 -4.77
C LEU A 10 -8.43 -18.79 -4.71
N ARG A 11 -9.09 -19.06 -3.59
CA ARG A 11 -9.78 -20.32 -3.28
C ARG A 11 -11.15 -19.99 -2.69
N PRO A 12 -12.12 -20.91 -2.65
CA PRO A 12 -13.45 -20.67 -2.08
C PRO A 12 -13.41 -20.05 -0.67
N GLN A 13 -12.47 -20.47 0.18
CA GLN A 13 -12.30 -19.92 1.53
C GLN A 13 -11.84 -18.45 1.57
N HIS A 14 -11.43 -17.88 0.44
CA HIS A 14 -11.07 -16.47 0.35
C HIS A 14 -12.26 -15.58 0.00
N ARG A 15 -13.41 -16.16 -0.32
CA ARG A 15 -14.62 -15.41 -0.66
C ARG A 15 -15.34 -14.91 0.60
N GLY A 16 -16.06 -13.81 0.45
CA GLY A 16 -16.75 -13.15 1.55
C GLY A 16 -15.79 -12.31 2.37
N CYS A 17 -15.58 -11.04 1.97
CA CYS A 17 -14.72 -10.11 2.70
C CYS A 17 -15.17 -8.65 2.51
N VAL A 18 -14.69 -7.79 3.42
CA VAL A 18 -14.66 -6.34 3.21
C VAL A 18 -13.31 -5.98 2.61
N ALA A 19 -13.29 -5.28 1.48
CA ALA A 19 -12.07 -5.02 0.75
C ALA A 19 -11.75 -3.53 0.58
N THR A 20 -10.48 -3.22 0.41
CA THR A 20 -9.99 -1.94 -0.08
C THR A 20 -8.89 -2.17 -1.11
N ILE A 21 -8.71 -1.23 -2.05
CA ILE A 21 -7.74 -1.34 -3.13
C ILE A 21 -6.83 -0.12 -3.13
N GLY A 22 -5.51 -0.32 -3.15
CA GLY A 22 -4.58 0.79 -3.21
C GLY A 22 -3.13 0.37 -3.13
N ASN A 23 -2.22 1.33 -3.27
CA ASN A 23 -0.78 1.07 -3.15
C ASN A 23 -0.33 1.00 -1.69
N PHE A 24 -1.00 1.65 -0.77
CA PHE A 24 -0.69 1.71 0.66
C PHE A 24 0.79 2.00 0.96
N ASP A 25 1.43 2.84 0.12
CA ASP A 25 2.85 3.14 0.28
C ASP A 25 3.09 4.03 1.50
N GLY A 26 3.87 3.50 2.45
CA GLY A 26 4.15 4.12 3.73
C GLY A 26 3.07 3.90 4.80
N VAL A 27 1.88 3.40 4.49
CA VAL A 27 0.75 3.20 5.42
C VAL A 27 0.60 4.43 6.35
N HIS A 28 0.40 5.61 5.73
CA HIS A 28 0.25 6.89 6.42
C HIS A 28 -1.13 7.04 7.08
N ARG A 29 -1.36 8.09 7.85
CA ARG A 29 -2.61 8.35 8.60
C ARG A 29 -3.87 8.23 7.74
N GLY A 30 -3.84 8.69 6.48
CA GLY A 30 -4.95 8.49 5.54
C GLY A 30 -5.23 7.01 5.26
N HIS A 31 -4.19 6.20 5.07
CA HIS A 31 -4.35 4.75 4.91
C HIS A 31 -4.83 4.09 6.21
N GLN A 32 -4.31 4.51 7.37
CA GLN A 32 -4.71 3.98 8.68
C GLN A 32 -6.20 4.21 8.93
N ALA A 33 -6.73 5.37 8.56
CA ALA A 33 -8.16 5.67 8.69
C ALA A 33 -9.03 4.74 7.81
N ILE A 34 -8.61 4.49 6.55
CA ILE A 34 -9.27 3.52 5.67
C ILE A 34 -9.24 2.12 6.31
N LEU A 35 -8.08 1.69 6.81
CA LEU A 35 -7.91 0.37 7.40
C LEU A 35 -8.74 0.20 8.69
N ALA A 36 -8.89 1.26 9.50
CA ALA A 36 -9.74 1.24 10.69
C ALA A 36 -11.21 0.98 10.30
N ARG A 37 -11.75 1.75 9.34
CA ARG A 37 -13.13 1.58 8.84
C ARG A 37 -13.33 0.22 8.18
N LEU A 38 -12.34 -0.23 7.40
CA LEU A 38 -12.36 -1.55 6.78
C LEU A 38 -12.56 -2.66 7.84
N ARG A 39 -11.83 -2.60 8.95
CA ARG A 39 -11.94 -3.56 10.05
C ARG A 39 -13.26 -3.44 10.80
N GLU A 40 -13.71 -2.22 11.09
CA GLU A 40 -15.01 -1.97 11.70
C GLU A 40 -16.12 -2.61 10.86
N ARG A 41 -16.11 -2.36 9.56
CA ARG A 41 -17.10 -2.92 8.64
C ARG A 41 -16.99 -4.44 8.50
N ALA A 42 -15.77 -4.98 8.50
CA ALA A 42 -15.52 -6.41 8.50
C ALA A 42 -16.07 -7.09 9.77
N ALA A 43 -15.87 -6.46 10.93
CA ALA A 43 -16.41 -6.95 12.21
C ALA A 43 -17.95 -6.92 12.24
N GLU A 44 -18.58 -5.84 11.75
CA GLU A 44 -20.04 -5.73 11.66
C GLU A 44 -20.65 -6.84 10.79
N LEU A 45 -20.00 -7.20 9.69
CA LEU A 45 -20.46 -8.24 8.77
C LEU A 45 -19.98 -9.66 9.16
N GLY A 46 -19.15 -9.79 10.18
CA GLY A 46 -18.60 -11.08 10.62
C GLY A 46 -17.67 -11.75 9.59
N VAL A 47 -16.98 -10.95 8.75
CA VAL A 47 -16.12 -11.43 7.67
C VAL A 47 -14.72 -10.83 7.74
N PRO A 48 -13.68 -11.42 7.10
CA PRO A 48 -12.34 -10.87 7.13
C PRO A 48 -12.21 -9.56 6.33
N SER A 49 -11.30 -8.70 6.80
CA SER A 49 -10.80 -7.54 6.07
C SER A 49 -9.76 -7.95 5.03
N CYS A 50 -9.78 -7.32 3.84
CA CYS A 50 -8.86 -7.63 2.75
C CYS A 50 -8.31 -6.36 2.10
N VAL A 51 -6.99 -6.27 1.97
CA VAL A 51 -6.32 -5.21 1.20
C VAL A 51 -5.82 -5.77 -0.12
N VAL A 52 -6.24 -5.16 -1.23
CA VAL A 52 -5.74 -5.51 -2.58
C VAL A 52 -4.59 -4.57 -2.94
N LEU A 53 -3.42 -5.16 -3.19
CA LEU A 53 -2.19 -4.46 -3.58
C LEU A 53 -1.73 -4.85 -4.98
N PHE A 54 -0.93 -3.99 -5.58
CA PHE A 54 -0.25 -4.25 -6.85
C PHE A 54 1.28 -4.27 -6.66
N GLU A 55 1.94 -5.27 -7.24
CA GLU A 55 3.40 -5.41 -7.20
C GLU A 55 3.97 -5.87 -8.56
N PRO A 56 4.83 -5.08 -9.22
CA PRO A 56 5.22 -3.71 -8.85
C PRO A 56 4.02 -2.75 -8.78
N GLN A 57 4.21 -1.57 -8.20
CA GLN A 57 3.18 -0.54 -8.23
C GLN A 57 2.93 -0.09 -9.68
N PRO A 58 1.69 0.29 -10.08
CA PRO A 58 1.39 0.66 -11.46
C PRO A 58 2.34 1.73 -12.03
N ARG A 59 2.69 2.76 -11.25
CA ARG A 59 3.65 3.79 -11.70
C ARG A 59 5.03 3.23 -12.01
N GLU A 60 5.50 2.25 -11.25
CA GLU A 60 6.80 1.61 -11.50
C GLU A 60 6.79 0.71 -12.74
N TYR A 61 5.63 0.17 -13.08
CA TYR A 61 5.47 -0.61 -14.30
C TYR A 61 5.48 0.28 -15.54
N PHE A 62 4.76 1.42 -15.52
CA PHE A 62 4.65 2.32 -16.66
C PHE A 62 5.87 3.21 -16.87
N ASP A 63 6.47 3.67 -15.77
CA ASP A 63 7.63 4.56 -15.78
C ASP A 63 8.64 4.13 -14.70
N PRO A 64 9.45 3.09 -14.97
CA PRO A 64 10.40 2.56 -14.00
C PRO A 64 11.46 3.56 -13.54
N GLU A 65 11.78 4.54 -14.40
CA GLU A 65 12.81 5.55 -14.11
C GLU A 65 12.23 6.81 -13.47
N GLY A 66 11.00 7.21 -13.80
CA GLY A 66 10.32 8.36 -13.21
C GLY A 66 9.47 8.04 -11.98
N ALA A 67 9.27 6.76 -11.67
CA ALA A 67 8.47 6.36 -10.53
C ALA A 67 9.01 6.94 -9.22
N PRO A 68 8.13 7.43 -8.32
CA PRO A 68 8.55 8.02 -7.06
C PRO A 68 9.19 6.97 -6.14
N ALA A 69 10.15 7.41 -5.30
CA ALA A 69 10.79 6.55 -4.32
C ALA A 69 9.75 5.88 -3.41
N ARG A 70 9.88 4.59 -3.16
CA ARG A 70 9.01 3.87 -2.23
C ARG A 70 9.24 4.32 -0.80
N LEU A 71 8.16 4.59 -0.09
CA LEU A 71 8.21 4.79 1.37
C LEU A 71 8.37 3.46 2.10
N SER A 72 7.76 2.39 1.58
CA SER A 72 7.84 1.05 2.13
C SER A 72 8.05 0.00 1.03
N ARG A 73 8.96 -0.96 1.24
CA ARG A 73 9.04 -2.16 0.40
C ARG A 73 7.84 -3.06 0.69
N LEU A 74 7.55 -4.01 -0.20
CA LEU A 74 6.44 -4.95 0.01
C LEU A 74 6.48 -5.62 1.39
N ARG A 75 7.65 -6.13 1.82
CA ARG A 75 7.81 -6.75 3.14
C ARG A 75 7.44 -5.80 4.29
N ASP A 76 7.94 -4.57 4.22
CA ASP A 76 7.71 -3.56 5.25
C ASP A 76 6.24 -3.14 5.28
N LYS A 77 5.63 -2.98 4.09
CA LYS A 77 4.20 -2.69 3.91
C LYS A 77 3.32 -3.80 4.51
N LEU A 78 3.63 -5.06 4.23
CA LEU A 78 2.90 -6.20 4.80
C LEU A 78 2.97 -6.23 6.33
N ALA A 79 4.14 -5.92 6.91
CA ALA A 79 4.28 -5.82 8.36
C ALA A 79 3.44 -4.67 8.94
N LEU A 80 3.39 -3.52 8.27
CA LEU A 80 2.56 -2.39 8.67
C LEU A 80 1.06 -2.71 8.57
N LEU A 81 0.61 -3.34 7.49
CA LEU A 81 -0.78 -3.76 7.34
C LEU A 81 -1.19 -4.79 8.39
N ALA A 82 -0.28 -5.71 8.73
CA ALA A 82 -0.51 -6.66 9.82
C ALA A 82 -0.63 -5.97 11.18
N ALA A 83 0.20 -4.96 11.44
CA ALA A 83 0.12 -4.15 12.68
C ALA A 83 -1.18 -3.35 12.76
N GLU A 84 -1.74 -2.95 11.62
CA GLU A 84 -3.07 -2.31 11.54
C GLU A 84 -4.23 -3.32 11.66
N GLY A 85 -3.95 -4.61 11.87
CA GLY A 85 -4.97 -5.63 12.10
C GLY A 85 -5.69 -6.13 10.84
N VAL A 86 -5.11 -5.97 9.66
CA VAL A 86 -5.66 -6.51 8.40
C VAL A 86 -5.58 -8.03 8.41
N ASP A 87 -6.68 -8.73 8.06
CA ASP A 87 -6.73 -10.19 8.06
C ASP A 87 -6.09 -10.79 6.82
N ARG A 88 -6.28 -10.16 5.65
CA ARG A 88 -5.81 -10.69 4.36
C ARG A 88 -5.26 -9.61 3.46
N VAL A 89 -4.25 -9.97 2.69
CA VAL A 89 -3.73 -9.17 1.58
C VAL A 89 -3.78 -10.00 0.30
N LEU A 90 -4.45 -9.49 -0.72
CA LEU A 90 -4.35 -10.00 -2.09
C LEU A 90 -3.32 -9.14 -2.83
N CYS A 91 -2.16 -9.72 -3.12
CA CYS A 91 -1.09 -9.05 -3.85
C CYS A 91 -1.12 -9.49 -5.33
N LEU A 92 -1.59 -8.61 -6.19
CA LEU A 92 -1.69 -8.84 -7.63
C LEU A 92 -0.38 -8.44 -8.33
N THR A 93 0.13 -9.31 -9.19
CA THR A 93 1.26 -8.97 -10.05
C THR A 93 0.78 -8.01 -11.14
N PHE A 94 1.30 -6.76 -11.11
CA PHE A 94 1.01 -5.80 -12.16
C PHE A 94 1.86 -6.11 -13.39
N ASN A 95 1.24 -6.70 -14.40
CA ASN A 95 1.85 -7.20 -15.62
C ASN A 95 0.92 -6.94 -16.84
N PRO A 96 1.31 -7.25 -18.07
CA PRO A 96 0.46 -7.03 -19.25
C PRO A 96 -0.94 -7.63 -19.11
N ARG A 97 -1.05 -8.86 -18.59
CA ARG A 97 -2.35 -9.55 -18.42
C ARG A 97 -3.29 -8.80 -17.47
N LEU A 98 -2.77 -8.25 -16.37
CA LEU A 98 -3.59 -7.48 -15.42
C LEU A 98 -3.91 -6.07 -15.97
N ARG A 99 -2.93 -5.44 -16.63
CA ARG A 99 -3.09 -4.12 -17.25
C ARG A 99 -4.18 -4.09 -18.31
N GLU A 100 -4.28 -5.15 -19.11
CA GLU A 100 -5.22 -5.27 -20.23
C GLU A 100 -6.66 -5.57 -19.80
N LEU A 101 -6.90 -5.92 -18.53
CA LEU A 101 -8.25 -6.12 -18.04
C LEU A 101 -9.04 -4.80 -18.13
N SER A 102 -10.20 -4.86 -18.76
CA SER A 102 -11.18 -3.79 -18.67
C SER A 102 -11.64 -3.59 -17.22
N ALA A 103 -12.27 -2.46 -16.93
CA ALA A 103 -12.83 -2.21 -15.60
C ALA A 103 -13.84 -3.31 -15.20
N ALA A 104 -14.69 -3.73 -16.13
CA ALA A 104 -15.68 -4.79 -15.91
C ALA A 104 -15.01 -6.14 -15.61
N GLU A 105 -13.99 -6.53 -16.38
CA GLU A 105 -13.27 -7.78 -16.14
C GLU A 105 -12.52 -7.78 -14.81
N PHE A 106 -11.93 -6.64 -14.43
CA PHE A 106 -11.27 -6.51 -13.13
C PHE A 106 -12.27 -6.70 -11.98
N VAL A 107 -13.42 -6.03 -12.02
CA VAL A 107 -14.49 -6.18 -11.03
C VAL A 107 -14.94 -7.63 -10.98
N GLN A 108 -15.28 -8.23 -12.13
CA GLN A 108 -15.76 -9.60 -12.18
C GLN A 108 -14.73 -10.59 -11.62
N ARG A 109 -13.51 -10.58 -12.15
CA ARG A 109 -12.50 -11.59 -11.81
C ARG A 109 -11.91 -11.43 -10.42
N ALA A 110 -11.64 -10.19 -9.99
CA ALA A 110 -10.96 -9.93 -8.73
C ALA A 110 -11.93 -9.77 -7.56
N LEU A 111 -13.00 -8.97 -7.74
CA LEU A 111 -13.89 -8.61 -6.65
C LEU A 111 -15.02 -9.63 -6.49
N ILE A 112 -15.68 -10.01 -7.58
CA ILE A 112 -16.86 -10.88 -7.53
C ILE A 112 -16.46 -12.35 -7.45
N ASP A 113 -15.83 -12.88 -8.50
CA ASP A 113 -15.49 -14.31 -8.58
C ASP A 113 -14.37 -14.68 -7.61
N GLY A 114 -13.39 -13.79 -7.48
CA GLY A 114 -12.20 -14.03 -6.67
C GLY A 114 -12.43 -13.85 -5.18
N LEU A 115 -12.74 -12.64 -4.74
CA LEU A 115 -12.87 -12.28 -3.33
C LEU A 115 -14.31 -12.43 -2.79
N GLY A 116 -15.31 -12.40 -3.67
CA GLY A 116 -16.73 -12.34 -3.23
C GLY A 116 -16.95 -11.18 -2.28
N VAL A 117 -16.57 -9.97 -2.74
CA VAL A 117 -16.58 -8.77 -1.90
C VAL A 117 -18.01 -8.43 -1.47
N LEU A 118 -18.22 -8.22 -0.18
CA LEU A 118 -19.50 -7.76 0.39
C LEU A 118 -19.55 -6.24 0.55
N HIS A 119 -18.40 -5.65 0.82
CA HIS A 119 -18.23 -4.20 0.91
C HIS A 119 -16.86 -3.79 0.41
N LEU A 120 -16.80 -2.70 -0.35
CA LEU A 120 -15.58 -2.13 -0.90
C LEU A 120 -15.41 -0.68 -0.45
N GLU A 121 -14.25 -0.34 0.11
CA GLU A 121 -13.87 1.04 0.40
C GLU A 121 -12.69 1.46 -0.47
N VAL A 122 -12.82 2.55 -1.24
CA VAL A 122 -11.77 3.06 -2.13
C VAL A 122 -11.63 4.57 -2.00
N GLY A 123 -10.46 5.10 -2.34
CA GLY A 123 -10.27 6.55 -2.42
C GLY A 123 -11.20 7.18 -3.47
N ASP A 124 -11.59 8.42 -3.25
CA ASP A 124 -12.43 9.22 -4.14
C ASP A 124 -11.81 9.42 -5.53
N ASP A 125 -10.49 9.40 -5.60
CA ASP A 125 -9.68 9.54 -6.82
C ASP A 125 -9.24 8.19 -7.42
N PHE A 126 -9.81 7.08 -6.94
CA PHE A 126 -9.45 5.75 -7.40
C PHE A 126 -9.81 5.54 -8.87
N ARG A 127 -8.84 5.04 -9.64
CA ARG A 127 -8.99 4.68 -11.06
C ARG A 127 -8.38 3.31 -11.29
N PHE A 128 -9.05 2.48 -12.10
CA PHE A 128 -8.64 1.10 -12.37
C PHE A 128 -9.04 0.64 -13.78
N GLY A 129 -8.64 -0.58 -14.12
CA GLY A 129 -8.87 -1.15 -15.45
C GLY A 129 -7.94 -0.58 -16.52
N CYS A 130 -8.02 -1.14 -17.72
CA CYS A 130 -7.29 -0.65 -18.88
C CYS A 130 -7.60 0.83 -19.10
N ASP A 131 -6.56 1.63 -19.39
CA ASP A 131 -6.62 3.08 -19.62
C ASP A 131 -7.32 3.88 -18.50
N ARG A 132 -7.39 3.30 -17.29
CA ARG A 132 -8.01 3.92 -16.11
C ARG A 132 -9.50 4.23 -16.31
N ALA A 133 -10.18 3.44 -17.13
CA ALA A 133 -11.57 3.65 -17.51
C ALA A 133 -12.56 3.46 -16.34
N GLY A 134 -12.21 2.64 -15.34
CA GLY A 134 -13.02 2.44 -14.14
C GLY A 134 -12.77 3.53 -13.10
N ASP A 135 -13.83 3.97 -12.46
CA ASP A 135 -13.84 4.95 -11.38
C ASP A 135 -14.85 4.58 -10.28
N PHE A 136 -15.09 5.51 -9.36
CA PHE A 136 -16.06 5.29 -8.28
C PHE A 136 -17.51 5.10 -8.80
N ALA A 137 -17.91 5.85 -9.82
CA ALA A 137 -19.26 5.73 -10.41
C ALA A 137 -19.45 4.34 -11.03
N PHE A 138 -18.45 3.87 -11.78
CA PHE A 138 -18.46 2.51 -12.33
C PHE A 138 -18.57 1.44 -11.22
N LEU A 139 -17.85 1.60 -10.11
CA LEU A 139 -17.95 0.68 -8.97
C LEU A 139 -19.34 0.73 -8.30
N ALA A 140 -19.96 1.90 -8.20
CA ALA A 140 -21.30 2.05 -7.63
C ALA A 140 -22.36 1.34 -8.48
N GLU A 141 -22.29 1.46 -9.81
CA GLU A 141 -23.17 0.74 -10.73
C GLU A 141 -22.95 -0.78 -10.64
N ALA A 142 -21.68 -1.22 -10.63
CA ALA A 142 -21.35 -2.62 -10.45
C ALA A 142 -21.84 -3.16 -9.11
N ALA A 143 -21.71 -2.40 -8.03
CA ALA A 143 -22.16 -2.77 -6.70
C ALA A 143 -23.67 -3.00 -6.64
N GLN A 144 -24.47 -2.13 -7.27
CA GLN A 144 -25.92 -2.31 -7.36
C GLN A 144 -26.31 -3.58 -8.13
N ARG A 145 -25.61 -3.88 -9.22
CA ARG A 145 -25.88 -5.05 -10.06
C ARG A 145 -25.47 -6.36 -9.39
N GLU A 146 -24.31 -6.37 -8.73
CA GLU A 146 -23.70 -7.58 -8.18
C GLU A 146 -23.99 -7.82 -6.69
N GLY A 147 -24.69 -6.89 -6.02
CA GLY A 147 -25.17 -7.04 -4.64
C GLY A 147 -24.11 -6.83 -3.56
N PHE A 148 -23.08 -6.00 -3.81
CA PHE A 148 -22.16 -5.54 -2.79
C PHE A 148 -22.34 -4.02 -2.53
N SER A 149 -21.75 -3.51 -1.45
CA SER A 149 -21.77 -2.06 -1.18
C SER A 149 -20.40 -1.44 -1.47
N VAL A 150 -20.39 -0.17 -1.88
CA VAL A 150 -19.17 0.60 -2.10
C VAL A 150 -19.24 1.96 -1.42
N GLU A 151 -18.18 2.38 -0.76
CA GLU A 151 -18.05 3.68 -0.12
C GLU A 151 -16.75 4.38 -0.52
N ALA A 152 -16.82 5.72 -0.63
CA ALA A 152 -15.64 6.54 -0.81
C ALA A 152 -14.97 6.80 0.53
N ALA A 153 -13.67 6.55 0.60
CA ALA A 153 -12.87 6.79 1.78
C ALA A 153 -12.81 8.29 2.10
N LYS A 154 -13.03 8.64 3.37
CA LYS A 154 -12.92 10.03 3.84
C LYS A 154 -11.47 10.50 3.79
N THR A 155 -11.27 11.70 3.28
CA THR A 155 -9.95 12.36 3.29
C THR A 155 -9.52 12.68 4.71
N VAL A 156 -8.28 12.33 5.05
CA VAL A 156 -7.63 12.74 6.30
C VAL A 156 -6.71 13.91 6.02
N GLU A 157 -6.86 14.97 6.79
CA GLU A 157 -6.03 16.18 6.69
C GLU A 157 -5.17 16.37 7.94
N ILE A 158 -3.99 16.90 7.75
CA ILE A 158 -3.09 17.40 8.79
C ILE A 158 -2.58 18.76 8.32
N ASP A 159 -2.68 19.76 9.20
CA ASP A 159 -2.35 21.15 8.91
C ASP A 159 -3.15 21.72 7.71
N GLY A 160 -4.45 21.37 7.61
CA GLY A 160 -5.36 21.83 6.55
C GLY A 160 -5.05 21.25 5.16
N GLN A 161 -4.25 20.20 5.07
CA GLN A 161 -3.88 19.57 3.80
C GLN A 161 -4.03 18.05 3.86
N ARG A 162 -4.53 17.46 2.76
CA ARG A 162 -4.68 16.01 2.61
C ARG A 162 -3.37 15.27 2.89
N VAL A 163 -3.40 14.27 3.74
CA VAL A 163 -2.28 13.34 3.96
C VAL A 163 -2.12 12.43 2.76
N SER A 164 -0.92 12.39 2.18
CA SER A 164 -0.62 11.54 1.02
C SER A 164 0.83 11.06 1.00
N SER A 165 1.08 9.94 0.30
CA SER A 165 2.45 9.45 0.10
C SER A 165 3.35 10.49 -0.61
N THR A 166 2.79 11.33 -1.44
CA THR A 166 3.54 12.43 -2.12
C THR A 166 4.03 13.46 -1.11
N ARG A 167 3.17 13.91 -0.19
CA ARG A 167 3.57 14.85 0.88
C ARG A 167 4.58 14.23 1.84
N VAL A 168 4.41 12.96 2.20
CA VAL A 168 5.41 12.27 3.04
C VAL A 168 6.78 12.23 2.36
N ARG A 169 6.84 11.95 1.05
CA ARG A 169 8.11 11.99 0.29
C ARG A 169 8.70 13.40 0.25
N ALA A 170 7.89 14.42 0.04
CA ALA A 170 8.35 15.81 0.04
C ALA A 170 8.95 16.21 1.39
N ALA A 171 8.28 15.88 2.50
CA ALA A 171 8.78 16.13 3.84
C ALA A 171 10.11 15.40 4.11
N LEU A 172 10.23 14.14 3.71
CA LEU A 172 11.48 13.38 3.84
C LEU A 172 12.61 14.00 2.99
N ALA A 173 12.31 14.40 1.75
CA ALA A 173 13.30 14.98 0.84
C ALA A 173 13.81 16.35 1.33
N SER A 174 12.97 17.14 2.03
CA SER A 174 13.36 18.42 2.63
C SER A 174 13.97 18.29 4.04
N GLY A 175 14.03 17.08 4.61
CA GLY A 175 14.50 16.86 5.98
C GLY A 175 13.47 17.19 7.07
N ASP A 176 12.22 17.46 6.71
CA ASP A 176 11.12 17.64 7.68
C ASP A 176 10.64 16.28 8.23
N PHE A 177 11.46 15.68 9.10
CA PHE A 177 11.14 14.38 9.69
C PHE A 177 9.94 14.47 10.65
N ALA A 178 9.78 15.60 11.34
CA ALA A 178 8.65 15.81 12.22
C ALA A 178 7.32 15.86 11.44
N GLY A 179 7.28 16.56 10.31
CA GLY A 179 6.13 16.55 9.40
C GLY A 179 5.86 15.17 8.80
N ALA A 180 6.91 14.46 8.39
CA ALA A 180 6.77 13.09 7.91
C ALA A 180 6.22 12.15 8.99
N GLU A 181 6.69 12.26 10.24
CA GLU A 181 6.21 11.47 11.37
C GLU A 181 4.74 11.77 11.70
N ARG A 182 4.34 13.05 11.74
CA ARG A 182 2.92 13.41 11.92
C ARG A 182 2.02 12.73 10.89
N MET A 183 2.42 12.78 9.60
CA MET A 183 1.67 12.15 8.51
C MET A 183 1.68 10.62 8.55
N LEU A 184 2.80 10.01 8.93
CA LEU A 184 2.94 8.55 9.07
C LEU A 184 2.32 8.00 10.35
N GLY A 185 2.20 8.82 11.40
CA GLY A 185 1.83 8.39 12.74
C GLY A 185 2.92 7.60 13.48
N ARG A 186 4.15 7.63 12.96
CA ARG A 186 5.34 6.97 13.51
C ARG A 186 6.60 7.53 12.85
N PRO A 187 7.79 7.40 13.47
CA PRO A 187 9.05 7.74 12.82
C PRO A 187 9.23 6.97 11.50
N PHE A 188 9.81 7.64 10.51
CA PHE A 188 10.18 6.97 9.26
C PHE A 188 11.27 5.95 9.51
N ARG A 189 11.10 4.73 9.04
CA ARG A 189 12.06 3.63 9.24
C ARG A 189 12.57 3.09 7.92
N ILE A 190 13.87 2.78 7.90
CA ILE A 190 14.53 2.05 6.83
C ILE A 190 14.93 0.70 7.40
N VAL A 191 14.44 -0.38 6.80
CA VAL A 191 14.76 -1.75 7.18
C VAL A 191 15.60 -2.39 6.09
N GLY A 192 16.68 -3.06 6.45
CA GLY A 192 17.55 -3.73 5.50
C GLY A 192 18.47 -4.74 6.17
N ARG A 193 19.11 -5.56 5.37
CA ARG A 193 20.17 -6.46 5.85
C ARG A 193 21.48 -5.68 5.96
N VAL A 194 22.18 -5.84 7.07
CA VAL A 194 23.55 -5.32 7.20
C VAL A 194 24.46 -6.19 6.35
N LEU A 195 25.21 -5.58 5.46
CA LEU A 195 26.21 -6.21 4.63
C LEU A 195 27.61 -5.87 5.14
N HIS A 196 28.53 -6.81 4.98
CA HIS A 196 29.94 -6.53 5.22
C HIS A 196 30.49 -5.67 4.08
N GLY A 197 30.96 -4.46 4.42
CA GLY A 197 31.74 -3.61 3.53
C GLY A 197 33.23 -3.85 3.68
N GLN A 198 34.04 -2.92 3.20
CA GLN A 198 35.52 -2.96 3.27
C GLN A 198 36.08 -2.82 4.71
N LYS A 199 35.21 -2.66 5.72
CA LYS A 199 35.55 -2.51 7.15
C LYS A 199 36.47 -1.34 7.48
N LEU A 200 36.57 -0.35 6.59
CA LEU A 200 37.42 0.85 6.79
C LEU A 200 37.10 1.60 8.07
N GLY A 201 35.82 1.71 8.44
CA GLY A 201 35.39 2.34 9.67
C GLY A 201 36.02 1.72 10.93
N ARG A 202 36.29 0.40 10.94
CA ARG A 202 36.98 -0.24 12.07
C ARG A 202 38.43 0.22 12.21
N GLN A 203 39.11 0.46 11.08
CA GLN A 203 40.48 0.98 11.08
C GLN A 203 40.55 2.43 11.59
N LEU A 204 39.45 3.15 11.48
CA LEU A 204 39.31 4.55 11.94
C LEU A 204 38.60 4.66 13.31
N ASN A 205 38.47 3.55 14.06
CA ASN A 205 37.73 3.47 15.32
C ASN A 205 36.27 3.98 15.23
N ALA A 206 35.68 3.99 14.02
CA ALA A 206 34.30 4.37 13.74
C ALA A 206 33.57 3.26 12.97
N PRO A 207 33.19 2.14 13.64
CA PRO A 207 32.54 1.03 12.97
C PRO A 207 31.22 1.47 12.33
N THR A 208 31.00 1.05 11.09
CA THR A 208 29.82 1.38 10.27
C THR A 208 29.03 0.14 9.91
N ALA A 209 27.71 0.30 9.79
CA ALA A 209 26.80 -0.71 9.30
C ALA A 209 26.29 -0.33 7.89
N ASN A 210 26.57 -1.14 6.89
CA ASN A 210 26.08 -0.93 5.53
C ASN A 210 24.72 -1.62 5.37
N VAL A 211 23.62 -0.85 5.42
CA VAL A 211 22.28 -1.40 5.29
C VAL A 211 21.87 -1.50 3.82
N GLN A 212 21.64 -2.73 3.34
CA GLN A 212 21.16 -2.95 1.98
C GLN A 212 19.69 -2.53 1.84
N LEU A 213 19.44 -1.45 1.12
CA LEU A 213 18.10 -0.88 1.00
C LEU A 213 17.19 -1.66 0.04
N LYS A 214 17.74 -2.38 -0.95
CA LYS A 214 16.99 -3.09 -2.01
C LYS A 214 15.88 -2.23 -2.64
N ARG A 215 16.21 -0.96 -2.94
CA ARG A 215 15.33 0.02 -3.57
C ARG A 215 16.07 0.67 -4.72
N LYS A 216 15.38 0.96 -5.83
CA LYS A 216 15.95 1.72 -6.93
C LYS A 216 16.23 3.17 -6.52
N ARG A 217 15.31 3.76 -5.74
CA ARG A 217 15.37 5.13 -5.24
C ARG A 217 15.02 5.16 -3.75
N VAL A 218 15.65 6.06 -3.03
CA VAL A 218 15.37 6.34 -1.62
C VAL A 218 14.64 7.67 -1.48
N PRO A 219 13.71 7.81 -0.53
CA PRO A 219 12.94 9.03 -0.36
C PRO A 219 13.71 10.17 0.31
N LEU A 220 14.92 9.91 0.78
CA LEU A 220 15.80 10.90 1.39
C LEU A 220 17.25 10.63 0.99
N ILE A 221 18.03 11.72 0.86
CA ILE A 221 19.47 11.70 0.55
C ILE A 221 20.13 12.69 1.48
N GLY A 222 21.22 12.29 2.15
CA GLY A 222 21.94 13.16 3.07
C GLY A 222 22.58 12.38 4.21
N VAL A 223 23.09 13.11 5.19
CA VAL A 223 23.65 12.60 6.45
C VAL A 223 22.73 13.02 7.58
N TYR A 224 22.25 12.05 8.32
CA TYR A 224 21.26 12.28 9.38
C TYR A 224 21.62 11.52 10.64
N PRO A 225 21.36 12.07 11.83
CA PRO A 225 21.38 11.30 13.06
C PRO A 225 20.26 10.28 13.05
N VAL A 226 20.56 9.03 13.39
CA VAL A 226 19.58 7.95 13.38
C VAL A 226 19.72 7.09 14.64
N SER A 227 18.60 6.55 15.11
CA SER A 227 18.60 5.44 16.05
C SER A 227 18.49 4.13 15.27
N TYR A 228 19.27 3.12 15.65
CA TYR A 228 19.17 1.85 14.99
C TYR A 228 19.05 0.70 15.98
N THR A 229 18.29 -0.33 15.61
CA THR A 229 18.08 -1.56 16.36
C THR A 229 18.32 -2.76 15.44
N HIS A 230 18.79 -3.85 15.98
CA HIS A 230 19.01 -5.12 15.28
C HIS A 230 18.41 -6.30 16.04
#